data_5ee1c7609d189403700f5232e3793027
#
_entry.id   5ee1c7609d189403700f5232e3793027
#
_cell.length_a   1.000
_cell.length_b   1.000
_cell.length_c   1.000
_cell.angle_alpha   90.00
_cell.angle_beta   90.00
_cell.angle_gamma   90.00
#
_symmetry.space_group_name_H-M   'P 1'
#
loop_
_entity.id
_entity.type
_entity.pdbx_description
1 polymer ?
#
loop_
_entity_poly.entity_id
_entity_poly.type
_entity_poly.pdbx_seq_one_letter_code
_entity_poly.pdbx_strand_id
1 'polypeptide(L)'
;MNKNEKSKETYTVVKAMEDALIAGSNDMGKYFHEKFRWMGNQGCGTKNSLEEFRNNWQLPLRAAFTDRKYNTDRFLADGEWAACFGHIDATHSGEFMGIEPTNKRV
;
A
#
# COMPACT_ATOMS: atom_id res chain seq x y z
N MET A 1 -2.28 12.98 -25.42
CA MET A 1 -1.39 11.87 -24.97
C MET A 1 -1.99 10.54 -25.40
N ASN A 2 -1.23 9.70 -26.08
CA ASN A 2 -1.74 8.38 -26.46
C ASN A 2 -1.66 7.39 -25.28
N LYS A 3 -2.25 6.22 -25.45
CA LYS A 3 -2.33 5.22 -24.37
C LYS A 3 -0.95 4.78 -23.89
N ASN A 4 0.02 4.61 -24.79
CA ASN A 4 1.36 4.19 -24.43
C ASN A 4 2.08 5.24 -23.59
N GLU A 5 1.96 6.50 -23.94
CA GLU A 5 2.54 7.61 -23.17
C GLU A 5 1.86 7.71 -21.80
N LYS A 6 0.54 7.55 -21.75
CA LYS A 6 -0.22 7.56 -20.51
C LYS A 6 0.18 6.40 -19.60
N SER A 7 0.38 5.21 -20.18
CA SER A 7 0.83 4.05 -19.41
C SER A 7 2.21 4.28 -18.80
N LYS A 8 3.14 4.90 -19.52
CA LYS A 8 4.47 5.22 -19.00
C LYS A 8 4.40 6.24 -17.87
N GLU A 9 3.57 7.25 -18.00
CA GLU A 9 3.35 8.25 -16.95
C GLU A 9 2.77 7.60 -15.70
N THR A 10 1.75 6.78 -15.88
CA THR A 10 1.11 6.03 -14.79
C THR A 10 2.11 5.11 -14.09
N TYR A 11 2.91 4.37 -14.86
CA TYR A 11 3.96 3.52 -14.31
C TYR A 11 4.92 4.31 -13.44
N THR A 12 5.41 5.44 -13.95
CA THR A 12 6.37 6.27 -13.22
C THR A 12 5.82 6.77 -11.89
N VAL A 13 4.59 7.28 -11.90
CA VAL A 13 3.96 7.84 -10.68
C VAL A 13 3.67 6.74 -9.66
N VAL A 14 3.04 5.65 -10.10
CA VAL A 14 2.63 4.58 -9.17
C VAL A 14 3.83 3.80 -8.67
N LYS A 15 4.85 3.61 -9.50
CA LYS A 15 6.09 2.96 -9.06
C LYS A 15 6.81 3.79 -8.00
N ALA A 16 6.85 5.11 -8.17
CA ALA A 16 7.43 6.00 -7.17
C ALA A 16 6.66 5.91 -5.84
N MET A 17 5.34 5.81 -5.89
CA MET A 17 4.49 5.62 -4.72
C MET A 17 4.80 4.28 -4.03
N GLU A 18 4.91 3.20 -4.79
CA GLU A 18 5.25 1.90 -4.25
C GLU A 18 6.63 1.91 -3.57
N ASP A 19 7.63 2.51 -4.24
CA ASP A 19 8.98 2.62 -3.67
C ASP A 19 8.98 3.39 -2.36
N ALA A 20 8.17 4.45 -2.25
CA ALA A 20 8.02 5.22 -1.03
C ALA A 20 7.35 4.39 0.09
N LEU A 21 6.36 3.58 -0.25
CA LEU A 21 5.72 2.68 0.71
C LEU A 21 6.71 1.65 1.25
N ILE A 22 7.51 1.05 0.36
CA ILE A 22 8.53 0.07 0.74
C ILE A 22 9.59 0.72 1.64
N ALA A 23 9.96 1.95 1.37
CA ALA A 23 10.92 2.70 2.19
C ALA A 23 10.34 3.15 3.54
N GLY A 24 9.04 2.92 3.78
CA GLY A 24 8.41 3.27 5.04
C GLY A 24 8.05 4.75 5.17
N SER A 25 7.91 5.46 4.07
CA SER A 25 7.56 6.88 4.07
C SER A 25 6.20 7.10 4.72
N ASN A 26 6.11 8.16 5.53
CA ASN A 26 4.85 8.63 6.10
C ASN A 26 4.26 9.80 5.31
N ASP A 27 5.01 10.32 4.33
CA ASP A 27 4.56 11.45 3.49
C ASP A 27 4.13 10.92 2.13
N MET A 28 2.91 10.41 2.08
CA MET A 28 2.34 9.82 0.88
C MET A 28 1.43 10.78 0.11
N GLY A 29 1.15 11.97 0.68
CA GLY A 29 0.18 12.89 0.09
C GLY A 29 0.49 13.33 -1.33
N LYS A 30 1.77 13.44 -1.67
CA LYS A 30 2.19 13.87 -3.01
C LYS A 30 1.90 12.85 -4.12
N TYR A 31 1.58 11.60 -3.75
CA TYR A 31 1.30 10.54 -4.71
C TYR A 31 -0.19 10.31 -4.94
N PHE A 32 -1.06 10.91 -4.12
CA PHE A 32 -2.49 10.63 -4.12
C PHE A 32 -3.31 11.89 -4.40
N HIS A 33 -4.37 11.68 -5.16
CA HIS A 33 -5.35 12.73 -5.41
C HIS A 33 -6.09 13.08 -4.12
N GLU A 34 -6.59 14.31 -4.01
CA GLU A 34 -7.38 14.76 -2.85
C GLU A 34 -8.64 13.93 -2.62
N LYS A 35 -9.17 13.30 -3.68
CA LYS A 35 -10.34 12.41 -3.61
C LYS A 35 -9.97 10.95 -3.46
N PHE A 36 -8.76 10.68 -3.01
CA PHE A 36 -8.27 9.32 -2.81
C PHE A 36 -9.23 8.50 -1.94
N ARG A 37 -9.44 7.25 -2.35
CA ARG A 37 -10.16 6.24 -1.58
C ARG A 37 -9.40 4.95 -1.62
N TRP A 38 -9.32 4.29 -0.48
CA TRP A 38 -8.74 2.95 -0.38
C TRP A 38 -9.85 1.94 -0.15
N MET A 39 -9.92 0.94 -1.01
CA MET A 39 -10.90 -0.13 -0.92
C MET A 39 -10.17 -1.41 -0.60
N GLY A 40 -10.31 -1.88 0.63
CA GLY A 40 -9.62 -3.07 1.10
C GLY A 40 -10.37 -4.35 0.82
N ASN A 41 -9.74 -5.45 1.21
CA ASN A 41 -10.36 -6.76 1.13
C ASN A 41 -11.57 -6.85 2.07
N GLN A 42 -12.35 -7.91 1.92
CA GLN A 42 -13.50 -8.15 2.78
C GLN A 42 -13.09 -8.09 4.27
N GLY A 43 -13.84 -7.33 5.05
CA GLY A 43 -13.56 -7.13 6.47
C GLY A 43 -12.67 -5.93 6.78
N CYS A 44 -11.98 -5.38 5.78
CA CYS A 44 -11.10 -4.21 5.97
C CYS A 44 -11.83 -2.89 5.76
N GLY A 45 -12.94 -2.91 5.02
CA GLY A 45 -13.74 -1.73 4.73
C GLY A 45 -13.11 -0.79 3.72
N THR A 46 -13.73 0.37 3.55
CA THR A 46 -13.27 1.43 2.67
C THR A 46 -12.78 2.60 3.51
N LYS A 47 -11.63 3.17 3.13
CA LYS A 47 -11.12 4.39 3.73
C LYS A 47 -11.31 5.52 2.73
N ASN A 48 -12.02 6.56 3.11
CA ASN A 48 -12.50 7.59 2.20
C ASN A 48 -11.55 8.77 2.01
N SER A 49 -10.42 8.77 2.72
CA SER A 49 -9.39 9.79 2.59
C SER A 49 -8.03 9.19 2.90
N LEU A 50 -6.97 9.90 2.51
CA LEU A 50 -5.61 9.49 2.84
C LEU A 50 -5.39 9.48 4.35
N GLU A 51 -5.91 10.48 5.05
CA GLU A 51 -5.82 10.57 6.51
C GLU A 51 -6.50 9.37 7.17
N GLU A 52 -7.71 9.02 6.75
CA GLU A 52 -8.44 7.87 7.27
C GLU A 52 -7.71 6.57 6.99
N PHE A 53 -7.19 6.38 5.77
CA PHE A 53 -6.37 5.23 5.41
C PHE A 53 -5.13 5.13 6.30
N ARG A 54 -4.42 6.23 6.47
CA ARG A 54 -3.19 6.28 7.27
C ARG A 54 -3.47 5.91 8.72
N ASN A 55 -4.45 6.58 9.34
CA ASN A 55 -4.70 6.44 10.78
C ASN A 55 -5.38 5.12 11.14
N ASN A 56 -6.25 4.62 10.26
CA ASN A 56 -7.11 3.47 10.57
C ASN A 56 -6.61 2.16 9.95
N TRP A 57 -5.63 2.22 9.04
CA TRP A 57 -5.10 1.02 8.41
C TRP A 57 -3.57 0.98 8.39
N GLN A 58 -2.94 1.98 7.76
CA GLN A 58 -1.49 1.95 7.52
C GLN A 58 -0.66 1.92 8.80
N LEU A 59 -0.94 2.84 9.73
CA LEU A 59 -0.19 2.90 10.99
C LEU A 59 -0.46 1.69 11.88
N PRO A 60 -1.72 1.25 12.09
CA PRO A 60 -1.98 0.02 12.84
C PRO A 60 -1.31 -1.20 12.23
N LEU A 61 -1.33 -1.32 10.89
CA LEU A 61 -0.70 -2.44 10.19
C LEU A 61 0.82 -2.45 10.42
N ARG A 62 1.45 -1.30 10.28
CA ARG A 62 2.90 -1.18 10.48
C ARG A 62 3.32 -1.44 11.92
N ALA A 63 2.48 -1.06 12.89
CA ALA A 63 2.74 -1.33 14.30
C ALA A 63 2.63 -2.81 14.63
N ALA A 64 1.71 -3.52 13.99
CA ALA A 64 1.46 -4.93 14.25
C ALA A 64 2.45 -5.86 13.52
N PHE A 65 2.91 -5.46 12.34
CA PHE A 65 3.77 -6.27 11.48
C PHE A 65 5.09 -5.57 11.25
N THR A 66 6.15 -6.07 11.88
CA THR A 66 7.48 -5.49 11.86
C THR A 66 8.43 -6.34 11.04
N ASP A 67 9.64 -5.85 10.82
CA ASP A 67 10.65 -6.53 10.04
C ASP A 67 10.12 -6.97 8.68
N ARG A 68 9.47 -6.03 7.99
CA ARG A 68 8.79 -6.29 6.73
C ARG A 68 9.77 -6.43 5.58
N LYS A 69 9.54 -7.45 4.75
CA LYS A 69 10.24 -7.64 3.49
C LYS A 69 9.22 -7.66 2.36
N TYR A 70 9.38 -6.74 1.43
CA TYR A 70 8.48 -6.59 0.28
C TYR A 70 9.04 -7.33 -0.92
N ASN A 71 8.20 -8.16 -1.54
CA ASN A 71 8.57 -8.95 -2.72
C ASN A 71 7.54 -8.68 -3.80
N THR A 72 7.89 -7.83 -4.76
CA THR A 72 7.03 -7.49 -5.89
C THR A 72 7.32 -8.44 -7.05
N ASP A 73 6.33 -9.20 -7.45
CA ASP A 73 6.47 -10.16 -8.56
C ASP A 73 6.17 -9.51 -9.90
N ARG A 74 5.16 -8.64 -9.96
CA ARG A 74 4.75 -7.96 -11.18
C ARG A 74 4.27 -6.56 -10.89
N PHE A 75 4.61 -5.65 -11.79
CA PHE A 75 4.12 -4.28 -11.78
C PHE A 75 3.71 -3.91 -13.21
N LEU A 76 2.44 -3.58 -13.38
CA LEU A 76 1.85 -3.33 -14.68
C LEU A 76 1.15 -1.98 -14.70
N ALA A 77 1.20 -1.32 -15.85
CA ALA A 77 0.42 -0.10 -16.10
C ALA A 77 -0.24 -0.18 -17.46
N ASP A 78 -1.50 0.24 -17.52
CA ASP A 78 -2.30 0.27 -18.73
C ASP A 78 -3.18 1.51 -18.72
N GLY A 79 -2.80 2.51 -19.51
CA GLY A 79 -3.48 3.81 -19.52
C GLY A 79 -3.39 4.46 -18.14
N GLU A 80 -4.53 4.74 -17.53
CA GLU A 80 -4.64 5.37 -16.21
C GLU A 80 -4.61 4.36 -15.06
N TRP A 81 -4.48 3.07 -15.36
CA TRP A 81 -4.54 2.00 -14.38
C TRP A 81 -3.18 1.39 -14.13
N ALA A 82 -2.94 0.98 -12.90
CA ALA A 82 -1.76 0.22 -12.54
C ALA A 82 -2.14 -0.90 -11.58
N ALA A 83 -1.38 -1.98 -11.62
CA ALA A 83 -1.55 -3.09 -10.71
C ALA A 83 -0.20 -3.60 -10.24
N CYS A 84 -0.14 -3.99 -8.98
CA CYS A 84 1.06 -4.56 -8.38
C CYS A 84 0.69 -5.89 -7.72
N PHE A 85 1.47 -6.92 -8.00
CA PHE A 85 1.28 -8.25 -7.45
C PHE A 85 2.54 -8.68 -6.71
N GLY A 86 2.36 -9.16 -5.51
CA GLY A 86 3.48 -9.58 -4.70
C GLY A 86 3.03 -10.02 -3.32
N HIS A 87 3.99 -10.15 -2.43
CA HIS A 87 3.72 -10.51 -1.06
C HIS A 87 4.66 -9.76 -0.12
N ILE A 88 4.27 -9.68 1.13
CA ILE A 88 5.06 -9.05 2.18
C ILE A 88 5.27 -10.09 3.27
N ASP A 89 6.53 -10.34 3.60
CA ASP A 89 6.90 -11.16 4.76
C ASP A 89 7.11 -10.23 5.95
N ALA A 90 6.55 -10.59 7.10
CA ALA A 90 6.68 -9.76 8.30
C ALA A 90 6.56 -10.62 9.56
N THR A 91 6.95 -10.04 10.70
CA THR A 91 6.76 -10.67 12.01
C THR A 91 5.52 -10.07 12.67
N HIS A 92 4.57 -10.92 13.07
CA HIS A 92 3.37 -10.48 13.79
C HIS A 92 3.75 -10.20 15.25
N SER A 93 4.23 -8.99 15.52
CA SER A 93 4.79 -8.60 16.82
C SER A 93 3.90 -7.67 17.63
N GLY A 94 2.78 -7.22 17.06
CA GLY A 94 1.82 -6.36 17.74
C GLY A 94 0.39 -6.82 17.53
N GLU A 95 -0.53 -6.37 18.38
CA GLU A 95 -1.95 -6.67 18.22
C GLU A 95 -2.49 -6.10 16.92
N PHE A 96 -3.33 -6.87 16.21
CA PHE A 96 -3.94 -6.44 14.96
C PHE A 96 -5.37 -6.97 14.87
N MET A 97 -6.32 -6.05 14.73
CA MET A 97 -7.75 -6.36 14.58
C MET A 97 -8.27 -7.30 15.68
N GLY A 98 -7.83 -7.08 16.92
CA GLY A 98 -8.23 -7.90 18.06
C GLY A 98 -7.46 -9.20 18.25
N ILE A 99 -6.47 -9.47 17.40
CA ILE A 99 -5.63 -10.67 17.47
C ILE A 99 -4.33 -10.31 18.16
N GLU A 100 -4.04 -11.02 19.26
CA GLU A 100 -2.78 -10.82 19.98
C GLU A 100 -1.55 -11.21 19.15
N PRO A 101 -0.40 -10.61 19.43
CA PRO A 101 0.82 -10.92 18.67
C PRO A 101 1.21 -12.38 18.83
N THR A 102 1.48 -13.03 17.71
CA THR A 102 1.93 -14.44 17.68
C THR A 102 3.44 -14.56 17.68
N ASN A 103 4.15 -13.48 17.35
CA ASN A 103 5.60 -13.42 17.14
C ASN A 103 6.10 -14.40 16.09
N LYS A 104 5.22 -14.78 15.17
CA LYS A 104 5.55 -15.66 14.05
C LYS A 104 5.83 -14.86 12.79
N ARG A 105 6.66 -15.43 11.93
CA ARG A 105 6.87 -14.90 10.58
C ARG A 105 5.68 -15.27 9.69
N VAL A 106 5.12 -14.30 9.04
CA VAL A 106 3.94 -14.47 8.18
C VAL A 106 4.19 -13.89 6.79
#